data_30af294be2c4542ed9baca2f58a4f941
#
_entry.id   30af294be2c4542ed9baca2f58a4f941
#
_cell.length_a   1.000
_cell.length_b   1.000
_cell.length_c   1.000
_cell.angle_alpha   90.00
_cell.angle_beta   90.00
_cell.angle_gamma   90.00
#
_symmetry.space_group_name_H-M   'P 1'
#
loop_
_entity.id
_entity.type
_entity.pdbx_description
1 polymer ?
#
loop_
_entity_poly.entity_id
_entity_poly.type
_entity_poly.pdbx_seq_one_letter_code
_entity_poly.pdbx_strand_id
1 'polypeptide(L)'
;MEYVKNDLYDYDGLKIYQYDDKFKFSLDSILLAEFVEIKPGLKTVVDLCTGNGPVPLILSTKTNAKVYGIEIQKEIYKLAKLSVYENNLQDQIKLINDNIKSVLEYILPESVDAVTCNPPYFKVSENSYLNEDEAKAIARHEITMKLEDIMITSKYILKNKAPLYLVHRCDRLDEILELLNKYKFSVKKLQFIYAGYNKDAIMVLIKAIKNGNSGFLKVGKPINVLEHKTYKGIFKEVE
;
A
#
# COMPACT_ATOMS: atom_id res chain seq x y z
N MET A 1 -18.26 8.78 15.18
CA MET A 1 -18.19 8.07 13.90
C MET A 1 -18.39 6.60 14.22
N GLU A 2 -19.40 6.02 13.60
CA GLU A 2 -19.63 4.57 13.69
C GLU A 2 -18.65 3.85 12.77
N TYR A 3 -18.18 2.69 13.20
CA TYR A 3 -17.34 1.80 12.39
C TYR A 3 -18.05 0.46 12.24
N VAL A 4 -17.82 -0.16 11.11
CA VAL A 4 -18.38 -1.46 10.75
C VAL A 4 -17.30 -2.50 10.61
N LYS A 5 -17.65 -3.74 10.90
CA LYS A 5 -16.81 -4.91 10.67
C LYS A 5 -17.26 -5.61 9.40
N ASN A 6 -16.38 -5.73 8.43
CA ASN A 6 -16.65 -6.39 7.16
C ASN A 6 -15.73 -7.59 6.94
N ASP A 7 -16.16 -8.47 6.06
CA ASP A 7 -15.29 -9.50 5.53
C ASP A 7 -14.26 -8.89 4.58
N LEU A 8 -13.01 -9.34 4.68
CA LEU A 8 -12.01 -9.01 3.70
C LEU A 8 -12.22 -9.95 2.50
N TYR A 9 -12.87 -9.44 1.45
CA TYR A 9 -13.28 -10.22 0.28
C TYR A 9 -12.17 -11.14 -0.26
N ASP A 10 -12.54 -12.38 -0.61
CA ASP A 10 -11.68 -13.45 -1.11
C ASP A 10 -10.61 -13.99 -0.12
N TYR A 11 -10.61 -13.51 1.11
CA TYR A 11 -9.73 -14.01 2.16
C TYR A 11 -10.58 -14.55 3.30
N ASP A 12 -11.09 -15.76 3.11
CA ASP A 12 -12.04 -16.42 4.00
C ASP A 12 -11.63 -16.36 5.47
N GLY A 13 -12.55 -15.83 6.27
CA GLY A 13 -12.36 -15.67 7.71
C GLY A 13 -11.66 -14.39 8.16
N LEU A 14 -10.98 -13.63 7.30
CA LEU A 14 -10.40 -12.35 7.69
C LEU A 14 -11.45 -11.26 7.80
N LYS A 15 -11.40 -10.52 8.91
CA LYS A 15 -12.26 -9.38 9.20
C LYS A 15 -11.47 -8.09 9.17
N ILE A 16 -12.10 -7.02 8.69
CA ILE A 16 -11.51 -5.69 8.67
C ILE A 16 -12.50 -4.66 9.20
N TYR A 17 -12.01 -3.76 10.05
CA TYR A 17 -12.80 -2.65 10.57
C TYR A 17 -12.60 -1.40 9.71
N GLN A 18 -13.68 -0.69 9.41
CA GLN A 18 -13.65 0.55 8.63
C GLN A 18 -14.79 1.49 9.08
N TYR A 19 -14.69 2.77 8.75
CA TYR A 19 -15.81 3.68 8.93
C TYR A 19 -16.88 3.45 7.88
N ASP A 20 -18.16 3.56 8.27
CA ASP A 20 -19.30 3.30 7.38
C ASP A 20 -19.39 4.36 6.27
N ASP A 21 -19.16 5.62 6.65
CA ASP A 21 -19.31 6.81 5.81
C ASP A 21 -17.98 7.32 5.17
N LYS A 22 -16.82 6.81 5.66
CA LYS A 22 -15.50 7.32 5.26
C LYS A 22 -14.52 6.18 5.12
N PHE A 23 -13.61 6.19 4.29
CA PHE A 23 -12.45 5.32 4.22
C PHE A 23 -12.76 3.81 4.17
N LYS A 24 -13.30 3.36 3.05
CA LYS A 24 -13.34 1.94 2.72
C LYS A 24 -11.95 1.53 2.20
N PHE A 25 -11.46 0.34 2.59
CA PHE A 25 -10.22 -0.18 1.99
C PHE A 25 -10.41 -0.28 0.47
N SER A 26 -9.39 0.10 -0.28
CA SER A 26 -9.45 0.11 -1.74
C SER A 26 -8.96 -1.22 -2.32
N LEU A 27 -9.46 -1.55 -3.52
CA LEU A 27 -8.95 -2.69 -4.31
C LEU A 27 -7.43 -2.58 -4.52
N ASP A 28 -6.88 -1.37 -4.54
CA ASP A 28 -5.45 -1.12 -4.72
C ASP A 28 -4.61 -1.79 -3.63
N SER A 29 -5.08 -1.76 -2.36
CA SER A 29 -4.39 -2.43 -1.25
C SER A 29 -4.40 -3.95 -1.40
N ILE A 30 -5.50 -4.52 -1.90
CA ILE A 30 -5.60 -5.96 -2.18
C ILE A 30 -4.63 -6.32 -3.30
N LEU A 31 -4.68 -5.61 -4.41
CA LEU A 31 -3.81 -5.84 -5.56
C LEU A 31 -2.33 -5.65 -5.20
N LEU A 32 -2.01 -4.67 -4.35
CA LEU A 32 -0.65 -4.51 -3.83
C LEU A 32 -0.21 -5.74 -3.03
N ALA A 33 -1.02 -6.21 -2.10
CA ALA A 33 -0.69 -7.38 -1.29
C ALA A 33 -0.58 -8.67 -2.13
N GLU A 34 -1.40 -8.81 -3.18
CA GLU A 34 -1.30 -9.90 -4.14
C GLU A 34 -0.03 -9.83 -5.00
N PHE A 35 0.40 -8.61 -5.35
CA PHE A 35 1.59 -8.36 -6.16
C PHE A 35 2.90 -8.65 -5.42
N VAL A 36 2.88 -8.71 -4.08
CA VAL A 36 4.06 -9.06 -3.27
C VAL A 36 4.48 -10.51 -3.54
N GLU A 37 5.71 -10.68 -3.99
CA GLU A 37 6.32 -11.99 -4.19
C GLU A 37 6.89 -12.53 -2.88
N ILE A 38 6.29 -13.59 -2.37
CA ILE A 38 6.79 -14.28 -1.17
C ILE A 38 7.94 -15.18 -1.56
N LYS A 39 9.12 -14.88 -1.02
CA LYS A 39 10.34 -15.68 -1.24
C LYS A 39 10.69 -16.48 0.01
N PRO A 40 11.36 -17.64 -0.15
CA PRO A 40 11.93 -18.37 0.99
C PRO A 40 12.84 -17.44 1.81
N GLY A 41 12.71 -17.49 3.13
CA GLY A 41 13.51 -16.66 4.03
C GLY A 41 12.99 -15.24 4.27
N LEU A 42 11.83 -14.86 3.76
CA LEU A 42 11.15 -13.59 4.10
C LEU A 42 10.80 -13.60 5.59
N LYS A 43 11.37 -12.67 6.36
CA LYS A 43 11.20 -12.59 7.82
C LYS A 43 10.49 -11.33 8.28
N THR A 44 10.72 -10.21 7.59
CA THR A 44 10.24 -8.90 8.01
C THR A 44 9.74 -8.10 6.83
N VAL A 45 8.49 -7.64 6.91
CA VAL A 45 7.88 -6.72 5.96
C VAL A 45 7.45 -5.44 6.69
N VAL A 46 7.62 -4.30 6.06
CA VAL A 46 7.08 -3.01 6.56
C VAL A 46 6.10 -2.48 5.53
N ASP A 47 4.87 -2.22 5.98
CA ASP A 47 3.82 -1.59 5.19
C ASP A 47 3.72 -0.12 5.59
N LEU A 48 4.17 0.75 4.71
CA LEU A 48 4.09 2.20 4.90
C LEU A 48 2.71 2.70 4.47
N CYS A 49 2.10 3.57 5.29
CA CYS A 49 0.72 4.05 5.07
C CYS A 49 -0.31 2.91 5.11
N THR A 50 -0.26 2.13 6.18
CA THR A 50 -1.00 0.86 6.28
C THR A 50 -2.53 1.02 6.31
N GLY A 51 -3.03 2.23 6.57
CA GLY A 51 -4.46 2.47 6.68
C GLY A 51 -5.09 1.64 7.80
N ASN A 52 -6.26 1.07 7.54
CA ASN A 52 -6.94 0.15 8.45
C ASN A 52 -6.42 -1.31 8.39
N GLY A 53 -5.29 -1.54 7.68
CA GLY A 53 -4.52 -2.76 7.73
C GLY A 53 -4.77 -3.84 6.67
N PRO A 54 -5.35 -3.55 5.48
CA PRO A 54 -5.65 -4.59 4.49
C PRO A 54 -4.40 -5.32 3.98
N VAL A 55 -3.32 -4.60 3.70
CA VAL A 55 -2.07 -5.21 3.22
C VAL A 55 -1.45 -6.16 4.24
N PRO A 56 -1.22 -5.76 5.52
CA PRO A 56 -0.75 -6.68 6.56
C PRO A 56 -1.62 -7.91 6.76
N LEU A 57 -2.96 -7.74 6.77
CA LEU A 57 -3.89 -8.84 6.93
C LEU A 57 -3.77 -9.86 5.80
N ILE A 58 -3.73 -9.41 4.54
CA ILE A 58 -3.58 -10.30 3.39
C ILE A 58 -2.20 -10.98 3.38
N LEU A 59 -1.14 -10.24 3.74
CA LEU A 59 0.20 -10.83 3.81
C LEU A 59 0.28 -11.94 4.87
N SER A 60 -0.47 -11.85 5.97
CA SER A 60 -0.48 -12.89 6.99
C SER A 60 -1.00 -14.25 6.49
N THR A 61 -1.83 -14.28 5.44
CA THR A 61 -2.28 -15.52 4.80
C THR A 61 -1.23 -16.13 3.86
N LYS A 62 -0.23 -15.34 3.47
CA LYS A 62 0.78 -15.73 2.47
C LYS A 62 2.13 -16.08 3.09
N THR A 63 2.41 -15.62 4.31
CA THR A 63 3.71 -15.78 4.95
C THR A 63 3.61 -15.67 6.48
N ASN A 64 4.55 -16.30 7.19
CA ASN A 64 4.73 -16.14 8.64
C ASN A 64 5.70 -15.00 9.00
N ALA A 65 6.09 -14.16 8.03
CA ALA A 65 6.94 -13.01 8.30
C ALA A 65 6.26 -12.04 9.27
N LYS A 66 7.07 -11.37 10.10
CA LYS A 66 6.57 -10.24 10.91
C LYS A 66 6.23 -9.08 9.99
N VAL A 67 5.07 -8.47 10.16
CA VAL A 67 4.64 -7.32 9.40
C VAL A 67 4.49 -6.11 10.31
N TYR A 68 5.18 -5.03 9.99
CA TYR A 68 5.03 -3.75 10.69
C TYR A 68 4.18 -2.83 9.83
N GLY A 69 3.04 -2.36 10.34
CA GLY A 69 2.19 -1.39 9.66
C GLY A 69 2.34 0.00 10.28
N ILE A 70 2.63 1.00 9.46
CA ILE A 70 2.81 2.40 9.90
C ILE A 70 1.61 3.22 9.44
N GLU A 71 0.94 3.88 10.38
CA GLU A 71 -0.20 4.74 10.09
C GLU A 71 -0.14 6.02 10.94
N ILE A 72 -0.15 7.17 10.28
CA ILE A 72 -0.06 8.47 10.93
C ILE A 72 -1.38 8.90 11.57
N GLN A 73 -2.49 8.53 10.96
CA GLN A 73 -3.83 8.92 11.41
C GLN A 73 -4.27 8.06 12.58
N LYS A 74 -4.31 8.64 13.77
CA LYS A 74 -4.66 7.92 15.02
C LYS A 74 -5.97 7.17 14.95
N GLU A 75 -7.00 7.74 14.31
CA GLU A 75 -8.30 7.10 14.22
C GLU A 75 -8.29 5.88 13.27
N ILE A 76 -7.57 5.97 12.15
CA ILE A 76 -7.41 4.86 11.21
C ILE A 76 -6.53 3.75 11.83
N TYR A 77 -5.46 4.14 12.52
CA TYR A 77 -4.64 3.20 13.30
C TYR A 77 -5.46 2.39 14.32
N LYS A 78 -6.46 3.01 14.99
CA LYS A 78 -7.35 2.28 15.89
C LYS A 78 -8.14 1.19 15.16
N LEU A 79 -8.64 1.47 13.95
CA LEU A 79 -9.33 0.48 13.13
C LEU A 79 -8.40 -0.67 12.72
N ALA A 80 -7.15 -0.35 12.33
CA ALA A 80 -6.14 -1.37 12.05
C ALA A 80 -5.89 -2.27 13.28
N LYS A 81 -5.80 -1.68 14.49
CA LYS A 81 -5.65 -2.45 15.73
C LYS A 81 -6.83 -3.39 15.98
N LEU A 82 -8.06 -2.92 15.79
CA LEU A 82 -9.24 -3.75 15.91
C LEU A 82 -9.21 -4.89 14.88
N SER A 83 -8.82 -4.60 13.64
CA SER A 83 -8.71 -5.61 12.58
C SER A 83 -7.66 -6.68 12.94
N VAL A 84 -6.49 -6.29 13.41
CA VAL A 84 -5.44 -7.22 13.83
C VAL A 84 -5.88 -8.08 15.02
N TYR A 85 -6.57 -7.47 16.01
CA TYR A 85 -7.06 -8.16 17.18
C TYR A 85 -8.15 -9.19 16.85
N GLU A 86 -9.13 -8.79 16.04
CA GLU A 86 -10.23 -9.67 15.61
C GLU A 86 -9.75 -10.94 14.91
N ASN A 87 -8.64 -10.83 14.18
CA ASN A 87 -8.06 -11.96 13.45
C ASN A 87 -6.98 -12.73 14.25
N ASN A 88 -6.76 -12.40 15.52
CA ASN A 88 -5.73 -13.02 16.38
C ASN A 88 -4.30 -12.93 15.78
N LEU A 89 -3.97 -11.82 15.13
CA LEU A 89 -2.69 -11.62 14.42
C LEU A 89 -1.68 -10.73 15.17
N GLN A 90 -1.90 -10.43 16.46
CA GLN A 90 -1.07 -9.51 17.26
C GLN A 90 0.38 -10.00 17.41
N ASP A 91 0.60 -11.30 17.30
CA ASP A 91 1.95 -11.87 17.36
C ASP A 91 2.70 -11.72 16.04
N GLN A 92 2.00 -11.59 14.91
CA GLN A 92 2.58 -11.46 13.59
C GLN A 92 2.61 -10.01 13.11
N ILE A 93 1.54 -9.23 13.36
CA ILE A 93 1.38 -7.85 12.87
C ILE A 93 1.59 -6.87 14.02
N LYS A 94 2.55 -5.98 13.87
CA LYS A 94 2.83 -4.88 14.80
C LYS A 94 2.49 -3.55 14.14
N LEU A 95 1.62 -2.77 14.78
CA LEU A 95 1.19 -1.48 14.27
C LEU A 95 1.87 -0.35 15.02
N ILE A 96 2.29 0.68 14.30
CA ILE A 96 2.96 1.88 14.80
C ILE A 96 2.14 3.09 14.36
N ASN A 97 1.71 3.92 15.33
CA ASN A 97 1.01 5.16 15.03
C ASN A 97 2.00 6.31 15.00
N ASP A 98 2.61 6.53 13.87
CA ASP A 98 3.58 7.59 13.65
C ASP A 98 3.73 7.94 12.17
N ASN A 99 4.51 9.00 11.90
CA ASN A 99 4.91 9.37 10.55
C ASN A 99 5.93 8.35 10.02
N ILE A 100 5.91 8.06 8.72
CA ILE A 100 6.91 7.18 8.08
C ILE A 100 8.34 7.71 8.23
N LYS A 101 8.53 9.01 8.45
CA LYS A 101 9.84 9.62 8.72
C LYS A 101 10.41 9.22 10.08
N SER A 102 9.55 8.94 11.05
CA SER A 102 9.94 8.47 12.39
C SER A 102 10.17 6.97 12.46
N VAL A 103 9.92 6.23 11.37
CA VAL A 103 10.05 4.76 11.35
C VAL A 103 11.43 4.28 11.80
N LEU A 104 12.44 5.12 11.63
CA LEU A 104 13.83 4.87 12.03
C LEU A 104 14.01 4.73 13.56
N GLU A 105 13.05 5.20 14.34
CA GLU A 105 13.04 5.03 15.79
C GLU A 105 12.59 3.61 16.20
N TYR A 106 11.89 2.92 15.31
CA TYR A 106 11.27 1.61 15.56
C TYR A 106 11.92 0.47 14.77
N ILE A 107 12.46 0.77 13.58
CA ILE A 107 12.98 -0.20 12.64
C ILE A 107 14.46 0.08 12.37
N LEU A 108 15.29 -0.93 12.60
CA LEU A 108 16.73 -0.81 12.36
C LEU A 108 17.06 -0.64 10.87
N PRO A 109 18.13 0.08 10.55
CA PRO A 109 18.62 0.19 9.17
C PRO A 109 18.89 -1.20 8.59
N GLU A 110 18.62 -1.35 7.29
CA GLU A 110 18.94 -2.56 6.52
C GLU A 110 18.48 -3.88 7.16
N SER A 111 17.35 -3.84 7.90
CA SER A 111 16.81 -5.00 8.61
C SER A 111 15.56 -5.62 7.94
N VAL A 112 14.97 -4.92 6.95
CA VAL A 112 13.68 -5.27 6.34
C VAL A 112 13.87 -6.02 5.04
N ASP A 113 13.13 -7.11 4.84
CA ASP A 113 13.22 -7.96 3.64
C ASP A 113 12.32 -7.45 2.50
N ALA A 114 11.25 -6.72 2.81
CA ALA A 114 10.40 -6.09 1.81
C ALA A 114 9.66 -4.87 2.42
N VAL A 115 9.41 -3.87 1.60
CA VAL A 115 8.53 -2.73 1.93
C VAL A 115 7.36 -2.75 0.98
N THR A 116 6.15 -2.50 1.50
CA THR A 116 4.94 -2.20 0.73
C THR A 116 4.50 -0.77 1.02
N CYS A 117 3.86 -0.11 0.06
CA CYS A 117 3.26 1.20 0.27
C CYS A 117 2.10 1.42 -0.69
N ASN A 118 0.94 1.74 -0.11
CA ASN A 118 -0.20 2.31 -0.82
C ASN A 118 -0.41 3.73 -0.27
N PRO A 119 0.30 4.74 -0.80
CA PRO A 119 0.24 6.09 -0.25
C PRO A 119 -1.05 6.81 -0.65
N PRO A 120 -1.45 7.87 0.05
CA PRO A 120 -2.51 8.75 -0.43
C PRO A 120 -2.12 9.38 -1.78
N TYR A 121 -3.04 9.37 -2.76
CA TYR A 121 -2.74 9.70 -4.17
C TYR A 121 -2.84 11.18 -4.53
N PHE A 122 -3.04 12.05 -3.58
CA PHE A 122 -3.44 13.42 -3.86
C PHE A 122 -2.25 14.29 -4.26
N LYS A 123 -2.38 14.89 -5.45
CA LYS A 123 -1.67 16.11 -5.84
C LYS A 123 -2.72 17.21 -5.92
N VAL A 124 -2.54 18.32 -5.21
CA VAL A 124 -3.36 19.51 -5.44
C VAL A 124 -2.98 20.02 -6.83
N SER A 125 -3.81 19.75 -7.84
CA SER A 125 -3.72 20.50 -9.08
C SER A 125 -4.48 21.80 -8.87
N GLU A 126 -3.89 22.92 -9.31
CA GLU A 126 -4.51 24.26 -9.23
C GLU A 126 -5.89 24.35 -9.91
N ASN A 127 -6.31 23.31 -10.64
CA ASN A 127 -7.56 23.23 -11.39
C ASN A 127 -8.55 22.17 -10.88
N SER A 128 -8.34 21.56 -9.71
CA SER A 128 -9.34 20.61 -9.16
C SER A 128 -10.46 21.40 -8.47
N TYR A 129 -11.69 21.27 -8.98
CA TYR A 129 -12.92 21.68 -8.30
C TYR A 129 -13.16 20.78 -7.06
N LEU A 130 -12.33 20.95 -6.05
CA LEU A 130 -12.48 20.25 -4.78
C LEU A 130 -13.35 21.10 -3.85
N ASN A 131 -14.19 20.46 -3.06
CA ASN A 131 -14.81 21.18 -1.97
C ASN A 131 -13.74 21.56 -0.92
N GLU A 132 -14.02 22.57 -0.08
CA GLU A 132 -13.04 23.08 0.90
C GLU A 132 -12.51 22.01 1.86
N ASP A 133 -13.29 21.00 2.21
CA ASP A 133 -12.92 19.94 3.14
C ASP A 133 -12.00 18.92 2.47
N GLU A 134 -12.22 18.59 1.19
CA GLU A 134 -11.33 17.77 0.38
C GLU A 134 -9.98 18.47 0.16
N ALA A 135 -9.99 19.75 -0.20
CA ALA A 135 -8.77 20.53 -0.37
C ALA A 135 -7.95 20.62 0.91
N LYS A 136 -8.61 20.80 2.07
CA LYS A 136 -7.94 20.82 3.39
C LYS A 136 -7.39 19.44 3.77
N ALA A 137 -8.11 18.36 3.46
CA ALA A 137 -7.63 17.00 3.72
C ALA A 137 -6.39 16.70 2.87
N ILE A 138 -6.42 17.02 1.58
CA ILE A 138 -5.31 16.85 0.63
C ILE A 138 -4.09 17.67 1.10
N ALA A 139 -4.27 18.95 1.40
CA ALA A 139 -3.19 19.80 1.87
C ALA A 139 -2.53 19.26 3.15
N ARG A 140 -3.30 18.73 4.10
CA ARG A 140 -2.76 18.09 5.30
C ARG A 140 -1.93 16.85 4.97
N HIS A 141 -2.34 16.05 4.00
CA HIS A 141 -1.61 14.85 3.60
C HIS A 141 -0.31 15.17 2.85
N GLU A 142 -0.31 16.15 1.94
CA GLU A 142 0.91 16.60 1.24
C GLU A 142 1.91 17.28 2.19
N ILE A 143 1.43 17.98 3.23
CA ILE A 143 2.30 18.56 4.27
C ILE A 143 2.95 17.46 5.10
N THR A 144 2.27 16.33 5.29
CA THR A 144 2.75 15.26 6.18
C THR A 144 3.66 14.26 5.49
N MET A 145 3.50 14.02 4.17
CA MET A 145 4.27 13.00 3.43
C MET A 145 4.36 13.31 1.94
N LYS A 146 5.57 13.25 1.39
CA LYS A 146 5.86 13.32 -0.05
C LYS A 146 6.24 11.95 -0.58
N LEU A 147 6.12 11.71 -1.89
CA LEU A 147 6.62 10.49 -2.54
C LEU A 147 8.11 10.25 -2.25
N GLU A 148 8.88 11.32 -2.18
CA GLU A 148 10.30 11.26 -1.84
C GLU A 148 10.56 10.69 -0.44
N ASP A 149 9.71 10.98 0.54
CA ASP A 149 9.83 10.43 1.90
C ASP A 149 9.70 8.91 1.91
N ILE A 150 8.83 8.35 1.03
CA ILE A 150 8.69 6.89 0.86
C ILE A 150 10.01 6.29 0.37
N MET A 151 10.65 6.94 -0.62
CA MET A 151 11.92 6.44 -1.17
C MET A 151 13.05 6.50 -0.15
N ILE A 152 13.15 7.60 0.61
CA ILE A 152 14.16 7.79 1.67
C ILE A 152 13.98 6.73 2.75
N THR A 153 12.77 6.62 3.29
CA THR A 153 12.45 5.67 4.37
C THR A 153 12.69 4.23 3.91
N SER A 154 12.16 3.84 2.75
CA SER A 154 12.33 2.49 2.20
C SER A 154 13.80 2.16 1.97
N LYS A 155 14.56 3.12 1.42
CA LYS A 155 16.00 2.91 1.19
C LYS A 155 16.76 2.67 2.48
N TYR A 156 16.40 3.34 3.55
CA TYR A 156 17.09 3.22 4.82
C TYR A 156 16.82 1.87 5.50
N ILE A 157 15.56 1.44 5.57
CA ILE A 157 15.18 0.23 6.31
C ILE A 157 15.38 -1.07 5.52
N LEU A 158 15.26 -1.04 4.18
CA LEU A 158 15.43 -2.23 3.35
C LEU A 158 16.86 -2.75 3.38
N LYS A 159 17.00 -4.06 3.46
CA LYS A 159 18.27 -4.76 3.16
C LYS A 159 18.73 -4.46 1.73
N ASN A 160 20.04 -4.60 1.49
CA ASN A 160 20.55 -4.50 0.13
C ASN A 160 19.89 -5.56 -0.78
N LYS A 161 19.52 -5.18 -2.00
CA LYS A 161 18.78 -6.02 -2.97
C LYS A 161 17.37 -6.42 -2.54
N ALA A 162 16.83 -5.87 -1.45
CA ALA A 162 15.45 -6.09 -1.05
C ALA A 162 14.46 -5.24 -1.87
N PRO A 163 13.21 -5.71 -2.06
CA PRO A 163 12.20 -5.05 -2.87
C PRO A 163 11.39 -3.98 -2.11
N LEU A 164 11.08 -2.90 -2.81
CA LEU A 164 9.98 -1.99 -2.55
C LEU A 164 8.83 -2.34 -3.51
N TYR A 165 7.63 -2.52 -2.97
CA TYR A 165 6.38 -2.67 -3.72
C TYR A 165 5.52 -1.44 -3.50
N LEU A 166 5.08 -0.81 -4.58
CA LEU A 166 4.30 0.41 -4.56
C LEU A 166 3.09 0.25 -5.48
N VAL A 167 1.94 0.75 -5.07
CA VAL A 167 0.81 1.02 -5.96
C VAL A 167 0.60 2.53 -6.04
N HIS A 168 0.34 3.04 -7.23
CA HIS A 168 0.09 4.46 -7.43
C HIS A 168 -0.70 4.72 -8.71
N ARG A 169 -1.25 5.92 -8.84
CA ARG A 169 -1.88 6.39 -10.07
C ARG A 169 -0.87 6.47 -11.22
N CYS A 170 -1.32 6.12 -12.43
CA CYS A 170 -0.47 6.15 -13.62
C CYS A 170 -0.01 7.55 -14.02
N ASP A 171 -0.79 8.59 -13.71
CA ASP A 171 -0.47 9.98 -14.01
C ASP A 171 0.76 10.55 -13.26
N ARG A 172 1.29 9.79 -12.29
CA ARG A 172 2.51 10.14 -11.56
C ARG A 172 3.65 9.16 -11.80
N LEU A 173 3.53 8.30 -12.82
CA LEU A 173 4.52 7.26 -13.06
C LEU A 173 5.90 7.83 -13.40
N ASP A 174 5.94 8.90 -14.19
CA ASP A 174 7.18 9.59 -14.55
C ASP A 174 7.95 10.09 -13.33
N GLU A 175 7.27 10.83 -12.44
CA GLU A 175 7.83 11.31 -11.17
C GLU A 175 8.33 10.16 -10.29
N ILE A 176 7.55 9.08 -10.20
CA ILE A 176 7.90 7.90 -9.39
C ILE A 176 9.16 7.23 -9.95
N LEU A 177 9.27 7.06 -11.26
CA LEU A 177 10.43 6.46 -11.90
C LEU A 177 11.69 7.31 -11.71
N GLU A 178 11.57 8.63 -11.78
CA GLU A 178 12.65 9.57 -11.51
C GLU A 178 13.14 9.44 -10.06
N LEU A 179 12.22 9.47 -9.08
CA LEU A 179 12.55 9.31 -7.67
C LEU A 179 13.17 7.93 -7.37
N LEU A 180 12.63 6.85 -7.92
CA LEU A 180 13.21 5.52 -7.77
C LEU A 180 14.66 5.47 -8.27
N ASN A 181 14.93 6.06 -9.43
CA ASN A 181 16.28 6.15 -9.98
C ASN A 181 17.20 7.00 -9.10
N LYS A 182 16.75 8.18 -8.67
CA LYS A 182 17.47 9.10 -7.76
C LYS A 182 17.91 8.39 -6.48
N TYR A 183 17.04 7.57 -5.89
CA TYR A 183 17.32 6.82 -4.66
C TYR A 183 17.91 5.43 -4.90
N LYS A 184 18.36 5.13 -6.12
CA LYS A 184 19.04 3.88 -6.52
C LYS A 184 18.17 2.62 -6.33
N PHE A 185 16.89 2.75 -6.61
CA PHE A 185 15.98 1.63 -6.82
C PHE A 185 15.93 1.28 -8.31
N SER A 186 16.12 0.01 -8.64
CA SER A 186 15.96 -0.47 -10.02
C SER A 186 14.58 -1.10 -10.18
N VAL A 187 13.74 -0.53 -11.04
CA VAL A 187 12.41 -1.08 -11.35
C VAL A 187 12.58 -2.42 -12.07
N LYS A 188 11.87 -3.44 -11.58
CA LYS A 188 11.93 -4.82 -12.09
C LYS A 188 10.61 -5.35 -12.61
N LYS A 189 9.50 -4.81 -12.12
CA LYS A 189 8.18 -5.19 -12.62
C LYS A 189 7.23 -4.00 -12.53
N LEU A 190 6.48 -3.80 -13.60
CA LEU A 190 5.29 -2.94 -13.67
C LEU A 190 4.10 -3.81 -13.99
N GLN A 191 2.94 -3.48 -13.41
CA GLN A 191 1.68 -4.11 -13.77
C GLN A 191 0.58 -3.06 -13.72
N PHE A 192 -0.05 -2.81 -14.86
CA PHE A 192 -1.05 -1.78 -15.02
C PHE A 192 -2.45 -2.29 -14.70
N ILE A 193 -3.24 -1.42 -14.06
CA ILE A 193 -4.62 -1.70 -13.63
C ILE A 193 -5.54 -0.77 -14.43
N TYR A 194 -6.56 -1.37 -15.04
CA TYR A 194 -7.54 -0.72 -15.90
C TYR A 194 -8.92 -0.78 -15.25
N ALA A 195 -9.66 0.35 -15.30
CA ALA A 195 -11.03 0.44 -14.78
C ALA A 195 -12.09 -0.25 -15.66
N GLY A 196 -11.70 -0.79 -16.79
CA GLY A 196 -12.59 -1.46 -17.75
C GLY A 196 -11.94 -1.64 -19.10
N TYR A 197 -12.69 -2.25 -20.02
CA TYR A 197 -12.26 -2.44 -21.39
C TYR A 197 -12.18 -1.09 -22.15
N ASN A 198 -11.18 -0.98 -23.01
CA ASN A 198 -10.96 0.22 -23.85
C ASN A 198 -10.82 1.53 -23.05
N LYS A 199 -10.29 1.46 -21.83
CA LYS A 199 -9.96 2.62 -21.00
C LYS A 199 -8.46 2.66 -20.76
N ASP A 200 -7.93 3.84 -20.46
CA ASP A 200 -6.54 3.98 -20.05
C ASP A 200 -6.30 3.33 -18.68
N ALA A 201 -5.04 2.98 -18.44
CA ALA A 201 -4.63 2.48 -17.15
C ALA A 201 -4.76 3.59 -16.08
N ILE A 202 -5.42 3.26 -14.98
CA ILE A 202 -5.66 4.20 -13.89
C ILE A 202 -4.59 4.09 -12.80
N MET A 203 -4.09 2.88 -12.55
CA MET A 203 -3.13 2.58 -11.50
C MET A 203 -2.01 1.70 -12.03
N VAL A 204 -0.87 1.72 -11.34
CA VAL A 204 0.27 0.87 -11.62
C VAL A 204 0.83 0.28 -10.33
N LEU A 205 1.11 -1.02 -10.36
CA LEU A 205 1.88 -1.73 -9.36
C LEU A 205 3.35 -1.74 -9.80
N ILE A 206 4.24 -1.38 -8.89
CA ILE A 206 5.67 -1.22 -9.16
C ILE A 206 6.44 -2.09 -8.18
N LYS A 207 7.34 -2.94 -8.71
CA LYS A 207 8.36 -3.61 -7.91
C LYS A 207 9.72 -3.02 -8.27
N ALA A 208 10.40 -2.45 -7.29
CA ALA A 208 11.73 -1.88 -7.44
C ALA A 208 12.69 -2.48 -6.41
N ILE A 209 13.94 -2.70 -6.79
CA ILE A 209 14.95 -3.35 -5.95
C ILE A 209 15.99 -2.33 -5.50
N LYS A 210 16.18 -2.20 -4.17
CA LYS A 210 17.22 -1.34 -3.58
C LYS A 210 18.60 -1.76 -4.14
N ASN A 211 19.34 -0.80 -4.70
CA ASN A 211 20.65 -1.01 -5.34
C ASN A 211 20.63 -2.14 -6.39
N GLY A 212 19.49 -2.38 -7.05
CA GLY A 212 19.34 -3.36 -8.12
C GLY A 212 20.17 -2.97 -9.35
N ASN A 213 20.62 -3.95 -10.13
CA ASN A 213 21.22 -3.67 -11.41
C ASN A 213 20.17 -3.14 -12.39
N SER A 214 20.52 -2.25 -13.30
CA SER A 214 19.61 -1.79 -14.35
C SER A 214 19.21 -2.92 -15.32
N GLY A 215 18.14 -2.71 -16.08
CA GLY A 215 17.64 -3.67 -17.07
C GLY A 215 16.72 -4.75 -16.50
N PHE A 216 16.27 -5.65 -17.39
CA PHE A 216 15.33 -6.75 -17.10
C PHE A 216 14.00 -6.30 -16.47
N LEU A 217 13.48 -5.15 -16.90
CA LEU A 217 12.14 -4.70 -16.54
C LEU A 217 11.10 -5.61 -17.22
N LYS A 218 10.18 -6.14 -16.45
CA LYS A 218 9.02 -6.90 -16.94
C LYS A 218 7.75 -6.06 -16.79
N VAL A 219 6.94 -6.02 -17.85
CA VAL A 219 5.58 -5.51 -17.77
C VAL A 219 4.65 -6.71 -17.64
N GLY A 220 3.91 -6.79 -16.54
CA GLY A 220 2.95 -7.86 -16.29
C GLY A 220 1.72 -7.76 -17.19
N LYS A 221 0.92 -8.83 -17.24
CA LYS A 221 -0.38 -8.79 -17.93
C LYS A 221 -1.25 -7.70 -17.29
N PRO A 222 -2.04 -6.96 -18.07
CA PRO A 222 -2.96 -5.95 -17.54
C PRO A 222 -3.96 -6.59 -16.57
N ILE A 223 -4.31 -5.86 -15.51
CA ILE A 223 -5.40 -6.22 -14.61
C ILE A 223 -6.61 -5.38 -14.99
N ASN A 224 -7.72 -6.03 -15.36
CA ASN A 224 -9.00 -5.37 -15.52
C ASN A 224 -9.78 -5.49 -14.21
N VAL A 225 -10.10 -4.36 -13.58
CA VAL A 225 -10.84 -4.32 -12.31
C VAL A 225 -12.17 -5.06 -12.40
N LEU A 226 -12.89 -4.95 -13.52
CA LEU A 226 -14.20 -5.61 -13.72
C LEU A 226 -14.10 -7.14 -13.74
N GLU A 227 -12.94 -7.70 -14.03
CA GLU A 227 -12.71 -9.15 -14.06
C GLU A 227 -12.15 -9.66 -12.73
N HIS A 228 -11.64 -8.77 -11.89
CA HIS A 228 -11.05 -9.19 -10.63
C HIS A 228 -12.12 -9.77 -9.70
N LYS A 229 -11.81 -10.94 -9.12
CA LYS A 229 -12.76 -11.69 -8.26
C LYS A 229 -13.29 -10.85 -7.09
N THR A 230 -12.42 -10.05 -6.46
CA THR A 230 -12.76 -9.14 -5.35
C THR A 230 -13.73 -8.05 -5.79
N TYR A 231 -13.52 -7.46 -6.98
CA TYR A 231 -14.45 -6.46 -7.52
C TYR A 231 -15.84 -7.06 -7.73
N LYS A 232 -15.91 -8.25 -8.32
CA LYS A 232 -17.17 -8.97 -8.50
C LYS A 232 -17.88 -9.28 -7.18
N GLY A 233 -17.13 -9.50 -6.09
CA GLY A 233 -17.67 -9.68 -4.75
C GLY A 233 -18.28 -8.39 -4.18
N ILE A 234 -17.60 -7.26 -4.36
CA ILE A 234 -18.03 -5.95 -3.82
C ILE A 234 -19.31 -5.43 -4.50
N PHE A 235 -19.50 -5.70 -5.78
CA PHE A 235 -20.59 -5.12 -6.58
C PHE A 235 -21.73 -6.11 -6.91
N LYS A 236 -21.71 -7.34 -6.40
CA LYS A 236 -22.83 -8.28 -6.53
C LYS A 236 -24.09 -7.90 -5.74
N GLU A 237 -24.00 -6.94 -4.84
CA GLU A 237 -25.11 -6.50 -4.00
C GLU A 237 -25.89 -5.29 -4.59
N VAL A 238 -25.62 -4.92 -5.86
CA VAL A 238 -26.21 -3.74 -6.51
C VAL A 238 -27.05 -4.10 -7.75
N GLU A 239 -27.43 -5.39 -7.92
CA GLU A 239 -28.43 -5.82 -8.92
C GLU A 239 -29.77 -6.12 -8.29
#